data_62ce24fc232566ae98a8fc1b0585f4d5
#
_entry.id   62ce24fc232566ae98a8fc1b0585f4d5
#
_cell.length_a   1.000
_cell.length_b   1.000
_cell.length_c   1.000
_cell.angle_alpha   90.00
_cell.angle_beta   90.00
_cell.angle_gamma   90.00
#
_symmetry.space_group_name_H-M   'P 1'
#
loop_
_entity.id
_entity.type
_entity.pdbx_description
1 polymer ?
#
loop_
_entity_poly.entity_id
_entity_poly.type
_entity_poly.pdbx_seq_one_letter_code
_entity_poly.pdbx_strand_id
1 'polypeptide(L)'
;ERTIVSESPLQLLQEVARWKREQLRVPVIGITGSSGKTTTKELLVSALSTSMRVAATEGNLNNDIGVPLTVTNFPQDLDIAVVEMGASHIGDIAKLCDIAEPTHGLITSVGKAHLEGFGDIEGVMRGKGELFAYIKRTGGVAFTRKDDERVFEMAKRIHLGCMSVGYSLAEYGTEITHDADSGLLGVSVSIGGTRYTVRTQLVGDYNAINIVAALHVAYYFNVPVQKACDAIEAYVPSNHRSQLIRTERNSVVADCYNANPSSMLAALDSFVQRKAAFRWAFLGEMREMGAASASVHSEIVKRAERLLDGNVFYVGAAFHGVSPAERWFRDAEELRLYLQRNPIERAEILVKGSHGVGLELVLGEL
;
A
#
# COMPACT_ATOMS: atom_id res chain seq x y z
N GLU A 1 -30.22 17.82 -20.21
CA GLU A 1 -28.84 17.28 -20.07
C GLU A 1 -27.92 18.08 -20.99
N ARG A 2 -26.74 18.46 -20.49
CA ARG A 2 -25.72 19.12 -21.30
C ARG A 2 -24.65 18.07 -21.60
N THR A 3 -24.47 17.73 -22.86
CA THR A 3 -23.49 16.73 -23.32
C THR A 3 -22.35 17.43 -24.05
N ILE A 4 -21.13 17.09 -23.73
CA ILE A 4 -19.96 17.53 -24.51
C ILE A 4 -19.48 16.32 -25.31
N VAL A 5 -19.36 16.48 -26.61
CA VAL A 5 -18.85 15.47 -27.54
C VAL A 5 -17.36 15.71 -27.75
N SER A 6 -16.55 14.67 -27.58
CA SER A 6 -15.09 14.74 -27.78
C SER A 6 -14.62 13.53 -28.57
N GLU A 7 -13.61 13.72 -29.42
CA GLU A 7 -12.90 12.63 -30.12
C GLU A 7 -12.09 11.76 -29.15
N SER A 8 -11.65 12.33 -28.02
CA SER A 8 -10.93 11.61 -26.95
C SER A 8 -11.52 11.95 -25.58
N PRO A 9 -12.53 11.20 -25.11
CA PRO A 9 -13.14 11.44 -23.80
C PRO A 9 -12.15 11.41 -22.63
N LEU A 10 -11.14 10.55 -22.70
CA LEU A 10 -10.08 10.47 -21.67
C LEU A 10 -9.26 11.77 -21.63
N GLN A 11 -8.82 12.26 -22.78
CA GLN A 11 -8.06 13.51 -22.85
C GLN A 11 -8.88 14.68 -22.32
N LEU A 12 -10.15 14.77 -22.70
CA LEU A 12 -11.05 15.82 -22.19
C LEU A 12 -11.21 15.73 -20.65
N LEU A 13 -11.38 14.53 -20.09
CA LEU A 13 -11.43 14.34 -18.65
C LEU A 13 -10.15 14.84 -17.96
N GLN A 14 -8.98 14.53 -18.51
CA GLN A 14 -7.69 14.98 -17.99
C GLN A 14 -7.50 16.50 -18.09
N GLU A 15 -8.00 17.13 -19.17
CA GLU A 15 -8.00 18.59 -19.34
C GLU A 15 -8.92 19.27 -18.32
N VAL A 16 -10.14 18.74 -18.11
CA VAL A 16 -11.06 19.23 -17.08
C VAL A 16 -10.45 19.10 -15.69
N ALA A 17 -9.78 17.98 -15.40
CA ALA A 17 -9.10 17.79 -14.13
C ALA A 17 -7.97 18.80 -13.91
N ARG A 18 -7.13 19.07 -14.92
CA ARG A 18 -6.09 20.11 -14.85
C ARG A 18 -6.70 21.49 -14.64
N TRP A 19 -7.72 21.85 -15.40
CA TRP A 19 -8.44 23.10 -15.18
C TRP A 19 -8.98 23.23 -13.77
N LYS A 20 -9.60 22.16 -13.24
CA LYS A 20 -10.08 22.13 -11.84
C LYS A 20 -8.92 22.27 -10.85
N ARG A 21 -7.80 21.62 -11.10
CA ARG A 21 -6.59 21.68 -10.25
C ARG A 21 -6.02 23.12 -10.17
N GLU A 22 -5.96 23.83 -11.29
CA GLU A 22 -5.52 25.23 -11.34
C GLU A 22 -6.37 26.18 -10.48
N GLN A 23 -7.67 25.84 -10.29
CA GLN A 23 -8.56 26.62 -9.41
C GLN A 23 -8.30 26.35 -7.93
N LEU A 24 -7.63 25.28 -7.57
CA LEU A 24 -7.36 24.86 -6.21
C LEU A 24 -5.96 25.32 -5.79
N ARG A 25 -5.88 26.33 -4.93
CA ARG A 25 -4.60 26.88 -4.42
C ARG A 25 -4.19 26.22 -3.09
N VAL A 26 -4.30 24.88 -3.02
CA VAL A 26 -4.00 24.13 -1.81
C VAL A 26 -2.83 23.18 -2.04
N PRO A 27 -2.12 22.77 -0.97
CA PRO A 27 -1.15 21.70 -1.08
C PRO A 27 -1.78 20.40 -1.61
N VAL A 28 -1.08 19.72 -2.51
CA VAL A 28 -1.43 18.39 -3.00
C VAL A 28 -0.26 17.47 -2.71
N ILE A 29 -0.52 16.40 -1.97
CA ILE A 29 0.47 15.37 -1.65
C ILE A 29 0.29 14.21 -2.64
N GLY A 30 1.24 14.02 -3.54
CA GLY A 30 1.31 12.84 -4.40
C GLY A 30 1.94 11.67 -3.65
N ILE A 31 1.29 10.51 -3.66
CA ILE A 31 1.81 9.29 -3.02
C ILE A 31 1.97 8.19 -4.07
N THR A 32 3.18 7.66 -4.24
CA THR A 32 3.44 6.45 -5.04
C THR A 32 4.32 5.46 -4.28
N GLY A 33 4.59 4.30 -4.88
CA GLY A 33 5.45 3.25 -4.33
C GLY A 33 5.02 1.86 -4.77
N SER A 34 5.87 0.88 -4.53
CA SER A 34 5.57 -0.53 -4.85
C SER A 34 4.57 -1.15 -3.87
N SER A 35 4.66 -0.81 -2.59
CA SER A 35 3.77 -1.28 -1.51
C SER A 35 3.49 -0.14 -0.53
N GLY A 36 2.40 -0.23 0.22
CA GLY A 36 2.06 0.71 1.30
C GLY A 36 1.36 1.99 0.87
N LYS A 37 1.17 2.27 -0.44
CA LYS A 37 0.52 3.51 -0.93
C LYS A 37 -0.84 3.78 -0.27
N THR A 38 -1.78 2.89 -0.44
CA THR A 38 -3.15 3.06 0.06
C THR A 38 -3.19 3.13 1.58
N THR A 39 -2.46 2.24 2.27
CA THR A 39 -2.40 2.27 3.73
C THR A 39 -1.82 3.60 4.23
N THR A 40 -0.71 4.07 3.66
CA THR A 40 -0.13 5.37 4.01
C THR A 40 -1.10 6.52 3.71
N LYS A 41 -1.78 6.49 2.56
CA LYS A 41 -2.81 7.48 2.19
C LYS A 41 -3.93 7.51 3.23
N GLU A 42 -4.51 6.37 3.58
CA GLU A 42 -5.62 6.29 4.54
C GLU A 42 -5.21 6.79 5.94
N LEU A 43 -4.05 6.35 6.43
CA LEU A 43 -3.50 6.81 7.71
C LEU A 43 -3.22 8.32 7.71
N LEU A 44 -2.66 8.84 6.62
CA LEU A 44 -2.38 10.25 6.44
C LEU A 44 -3.66 11.08 6.38
N VAL A 45 -4.66 10.63 5.63
CA VAL A 45 -5.99 11.27 5.56
C VAL A 45 -6.64 11.31 6.94
N SER A 46 -6.61 10.20 7.68
CA SER A 46 -7.13 10.13 9.05
C SER A 46 -6.44 11.16 9.96
N ALA A 47 -5.11 11.24 9.91
CA ALA A 47 -4.33 12.17 10.73
C ALA A 47 -4.60 13.65 10.36
N LEU A 48 -4.56 14.00 9.06
CA LEU A 48 -4.77 15.37 8.57
C LEU A 48 -6.19 15.87 8.84
N SER A 49 -7.19 14.98 8.70
CA SER A 49 -8.62 15.33 8.88
C SER A 49 -8.98 15.76 10.30
N THR A 50 -8.10 15.52 11.27
CA THR A 50 -8.28 16.05 12.64
C THR A 50 -8.18 17.57 12.74
N SER A 51 -7.60 18.21 11.73
CA SER A 51 -7.29 19.65 11.76
C SER A 51 -7.54 20.38 10.44
N MET A 52 -7.81 19.64 9.35
CA MET A 52 -7.94 20.17 7.99
C MET A 52 -9.12 19.52 7.26
N ARG A 53 -9.67 20.21 6.28
CA ARG A 53 -10.60 19.64 5.30
C ARG A 53 -9.78 18.96 4.22
N VAL A 54 -9.78 17.62 4.21
CA VAL A 54 -8.96 16.80 3.34
C VAL A 54 -9.82 16.18 2.24
N ALA A 55 -9.34 16.23 0.99
CA ALA A 55 -9.84 15.39 -0.08
C ALA A 55 -8.76 14.39 -0.51
N ALA A 56 -9.14 13.21 -0.91
CA ALA A 56 -8.17 12.18 -1.27
C ALA A 56 -8.69 11.24 -2.37
N THR A 57 -7.77 10.49 -2.97
CA THR A 57 -8.12 9.38 -3.87
C THR A 57 -8.98 8.36 -3.13
N GLU A 58 -10.14 8.06 -3.67
CA GLU A 58 -11.03 7.00 -3.18
C GLU A 58 -10.68 5.64 -3.80
N GLY A 59 -10.73 4.59 -2.98
CA GLY A 59 -10.48 3.22 -3.43
C GLY A 59 -9.14 3.07 -4.16
N ASN A 60 -9.20 2.64 -5.42
CA ASN A 60 -8.07 2.43 -6.33
C ASN A 60 -8.05 3.38 -7.54
N LEU A 61 -8.68 4.55 -7.45
CA LEU A 61 -8.73 5.56 -8.51
C LEU A 61 -7.38 6.28 -8.69
N ASN A 62 -6.32 5.51 -8.93
CA ASN A 62 -4.93 5.95 -8.91
C ASN A 62 -4.21 5.87 -10.27
N ASN A 63 -4.96 5.63 -11.35
CA ASN A 63 -4.46 5.55 -12.73
C ASN A 63 -4.86 6.78 -13.57
N ASP A 64 -4.62 6.72 -14.88
CA ASP A 64 -4.88 7.79 -15.87
C ASP A 64 -6.37 8.16 -16.06
N ILE A 65 -7.31 7.35 -15.55
CA ILE A 65 -8.73 7.63 -15.44
C ILE A 65 -9.09 8.06 -14.01
N GLY A 66 -8.58 7.35 -13.02
CA GLY A 66 -8.94 7.53 -11.63
C GLY A 66 -8.44 8.84 -11.03
N VAL A 67 -7.19 9.24 -11.34
CA VAL A 67 -6.65 10.50 -10.84
C VAL A 67 -7.41 11.72 -11.38
N PRO A 68 -7.70 11.84 -12.68
CA PRO A 68 -8.52 12.95 -13.15
C PRO A 68 -9.94 12.94 -12.56
N LEU A 69 -10.58 11.78 -12.38
CA LEU A 69 -11.87 11.70 -11.69
C LEU A 69 -11.77 12.21 -10.25
N THR A 70 -10.73 11.80 -9.53
CA THR A 70 -10.44 12.26 -8.16
C THR A 70 -10.31 13.80 -8.10
N VAL A 71 -9.46 14.37 -8.96
CA VAL A 71 -9.20 15.82 -8.97
C VAL A 71 -10.45 16.62 -9.37
N THR A 72 -11.20 16.15 -10.34
CA THR A 72 -12.43 16.81 -10.79
C THR A 72 -13.49 16.90 -9.68
N ASN A 73 -13.53 15.89 -8.80
CA ASN A 73 -14.48 15.82 -7.68
C ASN A 73 -14.00 16.54 -6.41
N PHE A 74 -12.81 17.14 -6.39
CA PHE A 74 -12.35 17.87 -5.20
C PHE A 74 -13.28 19.05 -4.88
N PRO A 75 -13.72 19.18 -3.61
CA PRO A 75 -14.47 20.35 -3.16
C PRO A 75 -13.61 21.62 -3.29
N GLN A 76 -14.26 22.78 -3.41
CA GLN A 76 -13.53 24.04 -3.56
C GLN A 76 -12.96 24.56 -2.25
N ASP A 77 -13.53 24.16 -1.15
CA ASP A 77 -13.22 24.65 0.20
C ASP A 77 -12.28 23.70 0.99
N LEU A 78 -11.54 22.80 0.29
CA LEU A 78 -10.56 21.95 0.96
C LEU A 78 -9.30 22.73 1.38
N ASP A 79 -8.60 22.20 2.40
CA ASP A 79 -7.35 22.78 2.88
C ASP A 79 -6.12 22.02 2.33
N ILE A 80 -6.26 20.74 1.99
CA ILE A 80 -5.21 19.89 1.48
C ILE A 80 -5.80 18.68 0.70
N ALA A 81 -5.09 18.21 -0.31
CA ALA A 81 -5.46 17.00 -1.04
C ALA A 81 -4.35 15.91 -0.97
N VAL A 82 -4.76 14.65 -0.99
CA VAL A 82 -3.86 13.49 -1.03
C VAL A 82 -4.21 12.63 -2.24
N VAL A 83 -3.29 12.54 -3.20
CA VAL A 83 -3.49 11.82 -4.45
C VAL A 83 -2.60 10.59 -4.52
N GLU A 84 -3.20 9.41 -4.50
CA GLU A 84 -2.50 8.15 -4.75
C GLU A 84 -2.23 8.01 -6.25
N MET A 85 -0.99 7.66 -6.62
CA MET A 85 -0.53 7.53 -8.00
C MET A 85 0.00 6.12 -8.24
N GLY A 86 -0.74 5.32 -8.99
CA GLY A 86 -0.36 4.00 -9.47
C GLY A 86 0.46 4.10 -10.76
N ALA A 87 1.34 3.14 -10.99
CA ALA A 87 2.05 3.03 -12.26
C ALA A 87 2.47 1.59 -12.52
N SER A 88 2.38 1.19 -13.77
CA SER A 88 2.87 -0.07 -14.32
C SER A 88 3.97 0.11 -15.36
N HIS A 89 4.13 1.33 -15.91
CA HIS A 89 5.15 1.67 -16.91
C HIS A 89 5.86 2.98 -16.56
N ILE A 90 7.05 3.17 -17.14
CA ILE A 90 7.76 4.45 -17.11
C ILE A 90 6.91 5.49 -17.87
N GLY A 91 6.79 6.70 -17.32
CA GLY A 91 5.96 7.78 -17.85
C GLY A 91 4.57 7.87 -17.21
N ASP A 92 4.09 6.82 -16.53
CA ASP A 92 2.76 6.85 -15.91
C ASP A 92 2.68 7.88 -14.78
N ILE A 93 3.65 7.88 -13.84
CA ILE A 93 3.66 8.86 -12.74
C ILE A 93 3.84 10.28 -13.26
N ALA A 94 4.65 10.49 -14.29
CA ALA A 94 4.82 11.81 -14.88
C ALA A 94 3.49 12.37 -15.41
N LYS A 95 2.71 11.56 -16.13
CA LYS A 95 1.36 11.93 -16.61
C LYS A 95 0.41 12.27 -15.46
N LEU A 96 0.41 11.46 -14.40
CA LEU A 96 -0.43 11.71 -13.23
C LEU A 96 -0.01 12.98 -12.48
N CYS A 97 1.29 13.26 -12.41
CA CYS A 97 1.80 14.51 -11.86
C CYS A 97 1.36 15.73 -12.69
N ASP A 98 1.35 15.64 -14.02
CA ASP A 98 0.90 16.73 -14.89
C ASP A 98 -0.63 17.00 -14.75
N ILE A 99 -1.40 16.08 -14.17
CA ILE A 99 -2.84 16.25 -13.90
C ILE A 99 -3.08 16.76 -12.48
N ALA A 100 -2.46 16.12 -11.48
CA ALA A 100 -2.69 16.41 -10.07
C ALA A 100 -1.83 17.56 -9.55
N GLU A 101 -0.76 17.93 -10.25
CA GLU A 101 0.21 18.97 -9.89
C GLU A 101 0.59 18.93 -8.41
N PRO A 102 1.22 17.82 -7.93
CA PRO A 102 1.57 17.69 -6.54
C PRO A 102 2.60 18.73 -6.13
N THR A 103 2.35 19.39 -5.00
CA THR A 103 3.30 20.30 -4.34
C THR A 103 4.22 19.57 -3.38
N HIS A 104 3.79 18.38 -2.95
CA HIS A 104 4.53 17.49 -2.05
C HIS A 104 4.51 16.07 -2.63
N GLY A 105 5.60 15.34 -2.48
CA GLY A 105 5.73 13.97 -2.98
C GLY A 105 6.21 13.00 -1.92
N LEU A 106 5.60 11.82 -1.85
CA LEU A 106 6.00 10.73 -0.97
C LEU A 106 6.10 9.43 -1.75
N ILE A 107 7.25 8.75 -1.66
CA ILE A 107 7.44 7.40 -2.19
C ILE A 107 7.57 6.44 -1.02
N THR A 108 6.58 5.55 -0.87
CA THR A 108 6.47 4.66 0.29
C THR A 108 7.53 3.56 0.30
N SER A 109 7.80 2.98 -0.85
CA SER A 109 8.80 1.91 -1.00
C SER A 109 9.13 1.66 -2.48
N VAL A 110 10.29 1.03 -2.72
CA VAL A 110 10.65 0.51 -4.05
C VAL A 110 11.01 -0.97 -3.94
N GLY A 111 10.20 -1.81 -4.56
CA GLY A 111 10.37 -3.25 -4.60
C GLY A 111 9.96 -3.84 -5.94
N LYS A 112 10.19 -5.15 -6.11
CA LYS A 112 9.79 -5.89 -7.33
C LYS A 112 8.26 -5.85 -7.46
N ALA A 113 7.74 -4.99 -8.32
CA ALA A 113 6.32 -4.84 -8.63
C ALA A 113 6.17 -4.43 -10.09
N HIS A 114 5.13 -4.91 -10.77
CA HIS A 114 4.82 -4.59 -12.17
C HIS A 114 6.03 -4.81 -13.11
N LEU A 115 6.80 -5.89 -12.89
CA LEU A 115 8.04 -6.16 -13.63
C LEU A 115 7.80 -6.34 -15.13
N GLU A 116 6.59 -6.76 -15.53
CA GLU A 116 6.20 -6.87 -16.93
C GLU A 116 6.31 -5.51 -17.66
N GLY A 117 5.86 -4.42 -17.04
CA GLY A 117 5.88 -3.09 -17.64
C GLY A 117 7.16 -2.29 -17.35
N PHE A 118 7.77 -2.47 -16.18
CA PHE A 118 9.00 -1.78 -15.82
C PHE A 118 10.28 -2.51 -16.27
N GLY A 119 10.20 -3.79 -16.59
CA GLY A 119 11.33 -4.64 -16.94
C GLY A 119 12.10 -5.15 -15.72
N ASP A 120 12.70 -4.26 -14.96
CA ASP A 120 13.53 -4.58 -13.79
C ASP A 120 13.35 -3.58 -12.63
N ILE A 121 14.12 -3.77 -11.55
CA ILE A 121 14.06 -2.90 -10.38
C ILE A 121 14.53 -1.46 -10.69
N GLU A 122 15.46 -1.27 -11.61
CA GLU A 122 15.90 0.05 -12.05
C GLU A 122 14.78 0.75 -12.85
N GLY A 123 14.00 0.01 -13.64
CA GLY A 123 12.80 0.51 -14.29
C GLY A 123 11.74 0.95 -13.28
N VAL A 124 11.53 0.19 -12.20
CA VAL A 124 10.64 0.59 -11.09
C VAL A 124 11.15 1.88 -10.42
N MET A 125 12.47 1.97 -10.16
CA MET A 125 13.07 3.18 -9.60
C MET A 125 12.87 4.39 -10.51
N ARG A 126 13.11 4.26 -11.83
CA ARG A 126 12.87 5.33 -12.79
C ARG A 126 11.42 5.79 -12.81
N GLY A 127 10.47 4.86 -12.95
CA GLY A 127 9.04 5.20 -13.03
C GLY A 127 8.51 5.82 -11.73
N LYS A 128 8.84 5.26 -10.55
CA LYS A 128 8.42 5.89 -9.27
C LYS A 128 9.15 7.20 -9.00
N GLY A 129 10.42 7.31 -9.41
CA GLY A 129 11.24 8.52 -9.29
C GLY A 129 10.71 9.72 -10.06
N GLU A 130 9.82 9.53 -11.04
CA GLU A 130 9.16 10.62 -11.78
C GLU A 130 8.41 11.59 -10.86
N LEU A 131 7.85 11.11 -9.75
CA LEU A 131 7.25 11.97 -8.72
C LEU A 131 8.30 12.92 -8.12
N PHE A 132 9.45 12.41 -7.70
CA PHE A 132 10.51 13.24 -7.13
C PHE A 132 11.13 14.19 -8.19
N ALA A 133 11.23 13.74 -9.44
CA ALA A 133 11.68 14.59 -10.54
C ALA A 133 10.68 15.75 -10.80
N TYR A 134 9.37 15.47 -10.73
CA TYR A 134 8.34 16.49 -10.81
C TYR A 134 8.46 17.51 -9.68
N ILE A 135 8.54 17.04 -8.43
CA ILE A 135 8.69 17.88 -7.23
C ILE A 135 9.92 18.78 -7.34
N LYS A 136 11.07 18.24 -7.81
CA LYS A 136 12.26 19.04 -8.05
C LYS A 136 12.03 20.14 -9.08
N ARG A 137 11.40 19.81 -10.21
CA ARG A 137 11.11 20.74 -11.29
C ARG A 137 10.22 21.91 -10.86
N THR A 138 9.25 21.63 -10.00
CA THR A 138 8.25 22.60 -9.56
C THR A 138 8.59 23.33 -8.26
N GLY A 139 9.71 22.99 -7.61
CA GLY A 139 10.14 23.60 -6.36
C GLY A 139 9.35 23.14 -5.13
N GLY A 140 8.74 21.96 -5.20
CA GLY A 140 7.95 21.38 -4.11
C GLY A 140 8.81 20.70 -3.03
N VAL A 141 8.18 19.91 -2.15
CA VAL A 141 8.83 19.20 -1.04
C VAL A 141 8.69 17.69 -1.23
N ALA A 142 9.77 16.94 -1.07
CA ALA A 142 9.78 15.49 -1.10
C ALA A 142 9.94 14.92 0.31
N PHE A 143 9.00 14.07 0.75
CA PHE A 143 9.14 13.28 1.96
C PHE A 143 9.93 12.02 1.62
N THR A 144 11.18 11.96 2.09
CA THR A 144 12.14 10.92 1.69
C THR A 144 12.35 9.92 2.80
N ARG A 145 11.98 8.68 2.54
CA ARG A 145 12.23 7.55 3.42
C ARG A 145 13.72 7.18 3.38
N LYS A 146 14.45 7.36 4.49
CA LYS A 146 15.90 7.16 4.56
C LYS A 146 16.32 5.73 4.83
N ASP A 147 15.46 4.90 5.42
CA ASP A 147 15.69 3.49 5.71
C ASP A 147 15.28 2.54 4.55
N ASP A 148 14.76 3.08 3.44
CA ASP A 148 14.67 2.39 2.16
C ASP A 148 15.82 2.87 1.26
N GLU A 149 16.83 2.03 1.08
CA GLU A 149 18.04 2.37 0.33
C GLU A 149 17.72 2.87 -1.10
N ARG A 150 16.72 2.26 -1.78
CA ARG A 150 16.34 2.62 -3.14
C ARG A 150 15.63 3.97 -3.20
N VAL A 151 14.72 4.24 -2.26
CA VAL A 151 14.05 5.55 -2.17
C VAL A 151 15.07 6.64 -1.86
N PHE A 152 16.00 6.37 -0.94
CA PHE A 152 17.04 7.32 -0.58
C PHE A 152 18.02 7.57 -1.72
N GLU A 153 18.41 6.52 -2.43
CA GLU A 153 19.28 6.62 -3.61
C GLU A 153 18.61 7.40 -4.75
N MET A 154 17.31 7.19 -5.00
CA MET A 154 16.55 8.01 -5.97
C MET A 154 16.57 9.49 -5.60
N ALA A 155 16.36 9.84 -4.33
CA ALA A 155 16.40 11.22 -3.87
C ALA A 155 17.76 11.86 -4.11
N LYS A 156 18.86 11.11 -3.92
CA LYS A 156 20.23 11.55 -4.23
C LYS A 156 20.47 11.72 -5.73
N ARG A 157 20.11 10.72 -6.55
CA ARG A 157 20.28 10.77 -8.01
C ARG A 157 19.53 11.95 -8.64
N ILE A 158 18.35 12.27 -8.11
CA ILE A 158 17.55 13.42 -8.56
C ILE A 158 18.10 14.74 -8.01
N HIS A 159 19.00 14.70 -7.03
CA HIS A 159 19.55 15.88 -6.36
C HIS A 159 18.47 16.78 -5.72
N LEU A 160 17.61 16.20 -4.89
CA LEU A 160 16.54 16.94 -4.19
C LEU A 160 17.09 17.99 -3.22
N GLY A 161 18.23 17.73 -2.60
CA GLY A 161 18.88 18.68 -1.69
C GLY A 161 17.96 19.14 -0.56
N CYS A 162 17.80 20.46 -0.38
CA CYS A 162 16.95 21.05 0.66
C CYS A 162 15.43 20.85 0.43
N MET A 163 15.02 20.38 -0.74
CA MET A 163 13.62 19.99 -0.99
C MET A 163 13.26 18.65 -0.33
N SER A 164 14.23 17.89 0.17
CA SER A 164 14.03 16.62 0.83
C SER A 164 13.85 16.79 2.33
N VAL A 165 12.68 16.40 2.84
CA VAL A 165 12.39 16.26 4.28
C VAL A 165 12.40 14.76 4.59
N GLY A 166 13.46 14.32 5.25
CA GLY A 166 13.72 12.90 5.46
C GLY A 166 13.05 12.35 6.71
N TYR A 167 12.70 11.07 6.68
CA TYR A 167 12.19 10.31 7.81
C TYR A 167 12.67 8.86 7.78
N SER A 168 12.72 8.24 8.95
CA SER A 168 12.99 6.80 9.12
C SER A 168 12.47 6.31 10.47
N LEU A 169 12.39 4.99 10.62
CA LEU A 169 12.04 4.40 11.92
C LEU A 169 13.07 4.80 13.01
N ALA A 170 14.35 4.81 12.67
CA ALA A 170 15.43 5.14 13.61
C ALA A 170 15.40 6.61 14.06
N GLU A 171 15.14 7.57 13.17
CA GLU A 171 15.08 8.99 13.51
C GLU A 171 13.95 9.30 14.50
N TYR A 172 12.87 8.55 14.45
CA TYR A 172 11.76 8.66 15.38
C TYR A 172 11.90 7.77 16.62
N GLY A 173 13.06 7.09 16.80
CA GLY A 173 13.27 6.16 17.89
C GLY A 173 12.15 5.14 17.99
N THR A 174 11.73 4.59 16.85
CA THR A 174 10.53 3.78 16.72
C THR A 174 10.70 2.45 17.43
N GLU A 175 9.75 2.12 18.29
CA GLU A 175 9.62 0.80 18.91
C GLU A 175 8.33 0.15 18.41
N ILE A 176 8.44 -1.11 17.99
CA ILE A 176 7.32 -1.92 17.52
C ILE A 176 6.90 -2.85 18.66
N THR A 177 5.61 -2.88 18.93
CA THR A 177 5.00 -3.78 19.91
C THR A 177 3.79 -4.46 19.28
N HIS A 178 3.33 -5.54 19.89
CA HIS A 178 2.13 -6.25 19.45
C HIS A 178 1.21 -6.43 20.65
N ASP A 179 -0.07 -6.21 20.42
CA ASP A 179 -1.08 -6.56 21.41
C ASP A 179 -0.99 -8.06 21.72
N ALA A 180 -1.05 -8.41 22.99
CA ALA A 180 -0.77 -9.78 23.47
C ALA A 180 -1.81 -10.81 22.97
N ASP A 181 -3.05 -10.38 22.80
CA ASP A 181 -4.20 -11.25 22.48
C ASP A 181 -4.55 -11.22 20.99
N SER A 182 -4.48 -10.03 20.37
CA SER A 182 -4.86 -9.85 18.96
C SER A 182 -3.67 -9.87 18.01
N GLY A 183 -2.46 -9.61 18.52
CA GLY A 183 -1.27 -9.41 17.69
C GLY A 183 -1.35 -8.17 16.79
N LEU A 184 -2.23 -7.21 17.11
CA LEU A 184 -2.32 -5.93 16.40
C LEU A 184 -1.06 -5.10 16.67
N LEU A 185 -0.67 -4.32 15.66
CA LEU A 185 0.54 -3.52 15.68
C LEU A 185 0.41 -2.31 16.60
N GLY A 186 1.35 -2.16 17.52
CA GLY A 186 1.60 -0.95 18.29
C GLY A 186 2.91 -0.31 17.85
N VAL A 187 2.93 1.02 17.78
CA VAL A 187 4.13 1.78 17.39
C VAL A 187 4.33 2.92 18.39
N SER A 188 5.51 2.99 19.00
CA SER A 188 5.91 4.13 19.81
C SER A 188 6.96 4.96 19.08
N VAL A 189 6.78 6.28 19.04
CA VAL A 189 7.65 7.22 18.31
C VAL A 189 7.98 8.45 19.16
N SER A 190 9.09 9.10 18.88
CA SER A 190 9.49 10.38 19.51
C SER A 190 9.38 11.50 18.47
N ILE A 191 8.48 12.46 18.68
CA ILE A 191 8.25 13.58 17.78
C ILE A 191 8.32 14.88 18.60
N GLY A 192 9.15 15.84 18.18
CA GLY A 192 9.31 17.10 18.89
C GLY A 192 9.80 16.93 20.35
N GLY A 193 10.56 15.87 20.65
CA GLY A 193 11.04 15.59 22.00
C GLY A 193 10.04 14.87 22.91
N THR A 194 8.82 14.60 22.42
CA THR A 194 7.77 13.89 23.18
C THR A 194 7.57 12.47 22.62
N ARG A 195 7.41 11.50 23.54
CA ARG A 195 7.11 10.11 23.20
C ARG A 195 5.60 9.93 23.02
N TYR A 196 5.20 9.34 21.92
CA TYR A 196 3.82 8.99 21.59
C TYR A 196 3.72 7.49 21.34
N THR A 197 2.61 6.88 21.70
CA THR A 197 2.31 5.46 21.40
C THR A 197 1.00 5.40 20.65
N VAL A 198 0.97 4.63 19.57
CA VAL A 198 -0.20 4.41 18.69
C VAL A 198 -0.51 2.92 18.71
N ARG A 199 -1.68 2.53 19.17
CA ARG A 199 -2.18 1.15 19.15
C ARG A 199 -3.16 1.00 18.00
N THR A 200 -2.72 0.38 16.92
CA THR A 200 -3.50 0.35 15.66
C THR A 200 -4.42 -0.85 15.55
N GLN A 201 -5.29 -0.82 14.55
CA GLN A 201 -6.08 -1.97 14.09
C GLN A 201 -5.41 -2.72 12.92
N LEU A 202 -4.12 -2.42 12.67
CA LEU A 202 -3.35 -3.04 11.59
C LEU A 202 -2.57 -4.24 12.11
N VAL A 203 -2.29 -5.17 11.21
CA VAL A 203 -1.32 -6.25 11.43
C VAL A 203 -0.10 -6.04 10.55
N GLY A 204 1.04 -6.59 10.99
CA GLY A 204 2.30 -6.61 10.24
C GLY A 204 3.21 -5.42 10.50
N ASP A 205 4.46 -5.73 10.90
CA ASP A 205 5.51 -4.76 11.25
C ASP A 205 5.86 -3.82 10.09
N TYR A 206 5.66 -4.29 8.85
CA TYR A 206 5.85 -3.48 7.66
C TYR A 206 4.90 -2.26 7.58
N ASN A 207 3.86 -2.19 8.44
CA ASN A 207 3.01 -1.02 8.56
C ASN A 207 3.56 0.04 9.52
N ALA A 208 4.56 -0.27 10.33
CA ALA A 208 5.16 0.72 11.23
C ALA A 208 5.69 1.94 10.46
N ILE A 209 6.37 1.71 9.33
CA ILE A 209 6.87 2.81 8.51
C ILE A 209 5.75 3.59 7.81
N ASN A 210 4.62 2.97 7.48
CA ASN A 210 3.45 3.66 6.93
C ASN A 210 2.83 4.61 7.98
N ILE A 211 2.79 4.17 9.25
CA ILE A 211 2.35 4.98 10.40
C ILE A 211 3.32 6.15 10.63
N VAL A 212 4.64 5.88 10.65
CA VAL A 212 5.66 6.92 10.82
C VAL A 212 5.59 7.94 9.67
N ALA A 213 5.40 7.49 8.42
CA ALA A 213 5.23 8.39 7.28
C ALA A 213 4.02 9.31 7.45
N ALA A 214 2.87 8.77 7.87
CA ALA A 214 1.65 9.54 8.10
C ALA A 214 1.84 10.57 9.23
N LEU A 215 2.44 10.18 10.35
CA LEU A 215 2.75 11.08 11.47
C LEU A 215 3.77 12.15 11.07
N HIS A 216 4.81 11.79 10.31
CA HIS A 216 5.82 12.72 9.81
C HIS A 216 5.21 13.82 8.96
N VAL A 217 4.37 13.43 7.99
CA VAL A 217 3.70 14.39 7.10
C VAL A 217 2.68 15.22 7.86
N ALA A 218 1.88 14.63 8.75
CA ALA A 218 0.94 15.36 9.59
C ALA A 218 1.65 16.41 10.49
N TYR A 219 2.78 16.03 11.09
CA TYR A 219 3.63 16.93 11.87
C TYR A 219 4.20 18.07 11.03
N TYR A 220 4.65 17.80 9.80
CA TYR A 220 5.10 18.83 8.85
C TYR A 220 4.02 19.86 8.56
N PHE A 221 2.75 19.46 8.46
CA PHE A 221 1.61 20.35 8.29
C PHE A 221 1.04 20.92 9.61
N ASN A 222 1.80 20.84 10.71
CA ASN A 222 1.45 21.36 12.03
C ASN A 222 0.16 20.78 12.64
N VAL A 223 -0.21 19.54 12.28
CA VAL A 223 -1.27 18.82 12.96
C VAL A 223 -0.78 18.44 14.37
N PRO A 224 -1.57 18.68 15.43
CA PRO A 224 -1.19 18.24 16.77
C PRO A 224 -0.95 16.73 16.81
N VAL A 225 0.26 16.31 17.21
CA VAL A 225 0.71 14.91 17.10
C VAL A 225 -0.21 13.95 17.84
N GLN A 226 -0.71 14.33 19.03
CA GLN A 226 -1.64 13.48 19.78
C GLN A 226 -2.93 13.23 18.98
N LYS A 227 -3.51 14.27 18.35
CA LYS A 227 -4.70 14.09 17.51
C LYS A 227 -4.46 13.19 16.31
N ALA A 228 -3.28 13.31 15.68
CA ALA A 228 -2.89 12.42 14.60
C ALA A 228 -2.75 10.96 15.08
N CYS A 229 -2.16 10.75 16.25
CA CYS A 229 -2.06 9.43 16.87
C CYS A 229 -3.44 8.84 17.17
N ASP A 230 -4.33 9.59 17.82
CA ASP A 230 -5.69 9.16 18.16
C ASP A 230 -6.50 8.77 16.90
N ALA A 231 -6.36 9.55 15.82
CA ALA A 231 -7.02 9.25 14.55
C ALA A 231 -6.47 7.99 13.86
N ILE A 232 -5.17 7.75 13.93
CA ILE A 232 -4.55 6.53 13.40
C ILE A 232 -4.96 5.30 14.25
N GLU A 233 -5.08 5.43 15.57
CA GLU A 233 -5.61 4.36 16.44
C GLU A 233 -7.05 3.99 16.07
N ALA A 234 -7.88 5.01 15.76
CA ALA A 234 -9.27 4.81 15.38
C ALA A 234 -9.46 4.26 13.95
N TYR A 235 -8.41 4.29 13.11
CA TYR A 235 -8.51 3.79 11.74
C TYR A 235 -8.68 2.28 11.71
N VAL A 236 -9.77 1.80 11.11
CA VAL A 236 -10.04 0.38 10.88
C VAL A 236 -9.88 0.06 9.40
N PRO A 237 -8.95 -0.82 9.01
CA PRO A 237 -8.83 -1.24 7.61
C PRO A 237 -10.08 -2.01 7.18
N SER A 238 -10.65 -1.63 6.03
CA SER A 238 -11.91 -2.19 5.52
C SER A 238 -11.80 -2.84 4.13
N ASN A 239 -10.61 -2.84 3.55
CA ASN A 239 -10.37 -3.19 2.16
C ASN A 239 -9.42 -4.38 1.99
N HIS A 240 -9.43 -5.31 2.94
CA HIS A 240 -8.58 -6.52 2.96
C HIS A 240 -7.08 -6.18 2.79
N ARG A 241 -6.63 -5.09 3.44
CA ARG A 241 -5.21 -4.70 3.52
C ARG A 241 -4.75 -4.75 4.96
N SER A 242 -3.99 -5.77 5.33
CA SER A 242 -3.51 -5.99 6.69
C SER A 242 -4.63 -5.96 7.73
N GLN A 243 -5.82 -6.43 7.36
CA GLN A 243 -7.04 -6.44 8.18
C GLN A 243 -7.10 -7.72 9.02
N LEU A 244 -7.34 -7.59 10.31
CA LEU A 244 -7.65 -8.72 11.17
C LEU A 244 -9.16 -8.96 11.20
N ILE A 245 -9.58 -10.16 10.80
CA ILE A 245 -10.98 -10.62 10.85
C ILE A 245 -11.05 -11.77 11.84
N ARG A 246 -11.91 -11.65 12.84
CA ARG A 246 -12.21 -12.75 13.76
C ARG A 246 -13.52 -13.38 13.36
N THR A 247 -13.49 -14.66 13.05
CA THR A 247 -14.67 -15.49 12.78
C THR A 247 -14.99 -16.34 14.02
N GLU A 248 -16.07 -17.10 13.97
CA GLU A 248 -16.40 -18.05 15.04
C GLU A 248 -15.36 -19.17 15.17
N ARG A 249 -14.66 -19.49 14.08
CA ARG A 249 -13.73 -20.62 13.98
C ARG A 249 -12.26 -20.23 14.00
N ASN A 250 -11.91 -19.05 13.42
CA ASN A 250 -10.53 -18.70 13.12
C ASN A 250 -10.23 -17.21 13.35
N SER A 251 -8.94 -16.90 13.35
CA SER A 251 -8.42 -15.54 13.25
C SER A 251 -7.75 -15.36 11.89
N VAL A 252 -8.24 -14.44 11.05
CA VAL A 252 -7.84 -14.31 9.66
C VAL A 252 -7.15 -12.97 9.43
N VAL A 253 -5.92 -13.00 8.94
CA VAL A 253 -5.23 -11.82 8.42
C VAL A 253 -5.56 -11.72 6.93
N ALA A 254 -6.53 -10.86 6.60
CA ALA A 254 -6.92 -10.58 5.22
C ALA A 254 -6.02 -9.49 4.62
N ASP A 255 -5.17 -9.88 3.68
CA ASP A 255 -4.26 -8.99 2.91
C ASP A 255 -4.30 -9.35 1.42
N CYS A 256 -5.51 -9.58 0.89
CA CYS A 256 -5.75 -10.12 -0.44
C CYS A 256 -6.19 -9.07 -1.48
N TYR A 257 -6.01 -7.79 -1.20
CA TYR A 257 -6.28 -6.76 -2.20
C TYR A 257 -5.21 -6.71 -3.30
N ASN A 258 -3.91 -6.84 -2.96
CA ASN A 258 -2.84 -6.91 -3.95
C ASN A 258 -1.62 -7.64 -3.39
N ALA A 259 -0.84 -8.25 -4.27
CA ALA A 259 0.39 -8.93 -3.91
C ALA A 259 1.50 -8.67 -4.93
N ASN A 260 2.71 -8.54 -4.41
CA ASN A 260 3.96 -8.56 -5.14
C ASN A 260 5.01 -9.30 -4.29
N PRO A 261 6.17 -9.69 -4.84
CA PRO A 261 7.15 -10.49 -4.12
C PRO A 261 7.57 -9.89 -2.77
N SER A 262 7.85 -8.59 -2.76
CA SER A 262 8.30 -7.91 -1.54
C SER A 262 7.20 -7.90 -0.46
N SER A 263 5.95 -7.62 -0.83
CA SER A 263 4.83 -7.61 0.11
C SER A 263 4.43 -9.00 0.58
N MET A 264 4.58 -10.02 -0.28
CA MET A 264 4.31 -11.42 0.06
C MET A 264 5.29 -11.91 1.11
N LEU A 265 6.60 -11.69 0.89
CA LEU A 265 7.65 -12.07 1.85
C LEU A 265 7.47 -11.33 3.18
N ALA A 266 7.24 -10.02 3.16
CA ALA A 266 7.03 -9.25 4.38
C ALA A 266 5.80 -9.73 5.18
N ALA A 267 4.71 -10.09 4.50
CA ALA A 267 3.53 -10.62 5.15
C ALA A 267 3.78 -12.01 5.77
N LEU A 268 4.45 -12.92 5.05
CA LEU A 268 4.83 -14.23 5.58
C LEU A 268 5.75 -14.12 6.80
N ASP A 269 6.79 -13.29 6.71
CA ASP A 269 7.76 -13.11 7.80
C ASP A 269 7.12 -12.50 9.06
N SER A 270 6.21 -11.54 8.88
CA SER A 270 5.46 -10.96 10.00
C SER A 270 4.41 -11.94 10.55
N PHE A 271 3.72 -12.67 9.68
CA PHE A 271 2.65 -13.60 10.09
C PHE A 271 3.15 -14.70 11.02
N VAL A 272 4.34 -15.26 10.77
CA VAL A 272 4.88 -16.35 11.60
C VAL A 272 5.34 -15.89 12.99
N GLN A 273 5.52 -14.58 13.20
CA GLN A 273 5.83 -14.04 14.53
C GLN A 273 4.58 -13.96 15.44
N ARG A 274 3.38 -14.10 14.89
CA ARG A 274 2.14 -14.06 15.65
C ARG A 274 1.99 -15.32 16.50
N LYS A 275 1.44 -15.17 17.71
CA LYS A 275 1.21 -16.30 18.62
C LYS A 275 0.01 -17.11 18.15
N ALA A 276 0.21 -18.32 17.68
CA ALA A 276 -0.85 -19.26 17.32
C ALA A 276 -0.37 -20.69 17.47
N ALA A 277 -1.30 -21.60 17.84
CA ALA A 277 -1.04 -23.03 17.90
C ALA A 277 -0.97 -23.63 16.48
N PHE A 278 -1.87 -23.20 15.61
CA PHE A 278 -1.93 -23.63 14.22
C PHE A 278 -1.94 -22.40 13.30
N ARG A 279 -1.14 -22.44 12.25
CA ARG A 279 -1.05 -21.37 11.23
C ARG A 279 -1.28 -21.97 9.86
N TRP A 280 -2.02 -21.24 9.03
CA TRP A 280 -2.22 -21.54 7.63
C TRP A 280 -1.96 -20.30 6.78
N ALA A 281 -1.52 -20.47 5.55
CA ALA A 281 -1.50 -19.40 4.57
C ALA A 281 -2.21 -19.82 3.28
N PHE A 282 -3.04 -18.94 2.73
CA PHE A 282 -3.65 -19.08 1.41
C PHE A 282 -3.03 -18.01 0.51
N LEU A 283 -2.16 -18.46 -0.38
CA LEU A 283 -1.33 -17.59 -1.21
C LEU A 283 -1.85 -17.60 -2.65
N GLY A 284 -2.40 -16.49 -3.07
CA GLY A 284 -2.79 -16.25 -4.46
C GLY A 284 -1.63 -15.79 -5.32
N GLU A 285 -1.68 -16.10 -6.60
CA GLU A 285 -0.65 -15.71 -7.55
C GLU A 285 -0.41 -14.18 -7.56
N MET A 286 0.83 -13.82 -7.87
CA MET A 286 1.23 -12.43 -8.08
C MET A 286 1.19 -12.13 -9.58
N ARG A 287 0.34 -11.21 -9.98
CA ARG A 287 0.18 -10.81 -11.39
C ARG A 287 1.26 -9.83 -11.83
N GLU A 288 1.39 -9.62 -13.14
CA GLU A 288 2.29 -8.65 -13.77
C GLU A 288 3.79 -8.90 -13.49
N MET A 289 4.15 -10.18 -13.33
CA MET A 289 5.54 -10.58 -13.08
C MET A 289 6.32 -10.85 -14.38
N GLY A 290 5.65 -10.92 -15.54
CA GLY A 290 6.26 -11.19 -16.82
C GLY A 290 7.14 -12.45 -16.80
N ALA A 291 8.30 -12.39 -17.42
CA ALA A 291 9.25 -13.50 -17.48
C ALA A 291 9.79 -13.97 -16.11
N ALA A 292 9.70 -13.14 -15.08
CA ALA A 292 10.15 -13.49 -13.73
C ALA A 292 9.13 -14.34 -12.94
N SER A 293 7.91 -14.54 -13.47
CA SER A 293 6.79 -15.17 -12.75
C SER A 293 7.17 -16.51 -12.11
N ALA A 294 7.67 -17.46 -12.89
CA ALA A 294 7.99 -18.79 -12.38
C ALA A 294 9.05 -18.79 -11.27
N SER A 295 10.12 -18.00 -11.43
CA SER A 295 11.20 -17.91 -10.45
C SER A 295 10.74 -17.27 -9.15
N VAL A 296 9.93 -16.21 -9.23
CA VAL A 296 9.41 -15.49 -8.09
C VAL A 296 8.40 -16.32 -7.29
N HIS A 297 7.47 -17.00 -7.98
CA HIS A 297 6.53 -17.90 -7.31
C HIS A 297 7.24 -19.09 -6.66
N SER A 298 8.28 -19.66 -7.30
CA SER A 298 9.12 -20.70 -6.68
C SER A 298 9.83 -20.20 -5.41
N GLU A 299 10.31 -18.94 -5.39
CA GLU A 299 10.91 -18.35 -4.21
C GLU A 299 9.90 -18.23 -3.04
N ILE A 300 8.68 -17.76 -3.34
CA ILE A 300 7.59 -17.67 -2.35
C ILE A 300 7.22 -19.05 -1.81
N VAL A 301 7.06 -20.06 -2.68
CA VAL A 301 6.76 -21.45 -2.25
C VAL A 301 7.83 -21.93 -1.28
N LYS A 302 9.11 -21.86 -1.65
CA LYS A 302 10.22 -22.28 -0.78
C LYS A 302 10.22 -21.57 0.58
N ARG A 303 9.89 -20.28 0.59
CA ARG A 303 9.82 -19.50 1.83
C ARG A 303 8.64 -19.94 2.68
N ALA A 304 7.45 -20.05 2.09
CA ALA A 304 6.21 -20.42 2.79
C ALA A 304 6.28 -21.85 3.36
N GLU A 305 6.76 -22.83 2.56
CA GLU A 305 6.94 -24.22 3.02
C GLU A 305 7.85 -24.29 4.25
N ARG A 306 8.98 -23.56 4.22
CA ARG A 306 9.92 -23.54 5.36
C ARG A 306 9.34 -22.89 6.60
N LEU A 307 8.49 -21.86 6.43
CA LEU A 307 7.96 -21.08 7.55
C LEU A 307 6.73 -21.73 8.20
N LEU A 308 5.92 -22.47 7.41
CA LEU A 308 4.61 -22.95 7.82
C LEU A 308 4.49 -24.48 7.84
N ASP A 309 5.59 -25.19 7.61
CA ASP A 309 5.67 -26.65 7.68
C ASP A 309 4.58 -27.34 6.84
N GLY A 310 4.34 -26.82 5.64
CA GLY A 310 3.36 -27.36 4.70
C GLY A 310 1.92 -26.92 4.89
N ASN A 311 1.60 -26.08 5.88
CA ASN A 311 0.25 -25.55 6.07
C ASN A 311 0.02 -24.35 5.13
N VAL A 312 0.10 -24.59 3.82
CA VAL A 312 -0.06 -23.57 2.79
C VAL A 312 -0.92 -24.08 1.65
N PHE A 313 -1.88 -23.28 1.22
CA PHE A 313 -2.60 -23.47 -0.04
C PHE A 313 -2.15 -22.42 -1.05
N TYR A 314 -1.98 -22.85 -2.30
CA TYR A 314 -1.52 -22.03 -3.42
C TYR A 314 -2.62 -21.93 -4.46
N VAL A 315 -2.97 -20.71 -4.86
CA VAL A 315 -4.12 -20.44 -5.75
C VAL A 315 -3.67 -19.65 -6.97
N GLY A 316 -3.98 -20.18 -8.15
CA GLY A 316 -3.71 -19.54 -9.43
C GLY A 316 -2.71 -20.29 -10.30
N ALA A 317 -2.74 -20.01 -11.61
CA ALA A 317 -1.98 -20.71 -12.62
C ALA A 317 -0.46 -20.57 -12.44
N ALA A 318 0.02 -19.45 -11.92
CA ALA A 318 1.44 -19.20 -11.73
C ALA A 318 2.09 -20.09 -10.65
N PHE A 319 1.31 -20.69 -9.77
CA PHE A 319 1.78 -21.68 -8.80
C PHE A 319 1.79 -23.12 -9.34
N HIS A 320 1.12 -23.38 -10.47
CA HIS A 320 1.10 -24.70 -11.07
C HIS A 320 2.51 -25.17 -11.43
N GLY A 321 2.89 -26.37 -10.99
CA GLY A 321 4.20 -26.95 -11.25
C GLY A 321 5.37 -26.38 -10.43
N VAL A 322 5.15 -25.32 -9.61
CA VAL A 322 6.15 -24.79 -8.69
C VAL A 322 5.76 -25.00 -7.21
N SER A 323 4.51 -25.32 -6.94
CA SER A 323 3.98 -25.70 -5.61
C SER A 323 3.65 -27.19 -5.55
N PRO A 324 3.50 -27.80 -4.35
CA PRO A 324 2.99 -29.15 -4.19
C PRO A 324 1.60 -29.32 -4.82
N ALA A 325 1.42 -30.36 -5.64
CA ALA A 325 0.22 -30.55 -6.45
C ALA A 325 -1.05 -30.74 -5.60
N GLU A 326 -0.93 -31.37 -4.44
CA GLU A 326 -2.03 -31.65 -3.50
C GLU A 326 -2.49 -30.40 -2.73
N ARG A 327 -1.76 -29.29 -2.81
CA ARG A 327 -2.04 -28.02 -2.15
C ARG A 327 -2.17 -26.85 -3.13
N TRP A 328 -2.22 -27.17 -4.42
CA TRP A 328 -2.48 -26.22 -5.48
C TRP A 328 -3.95 -26.24 -5.89
N PHE A 329 -4.51 -25.06 -6.06
CA PHE A 329 -5.87 -24.83 -6.55
C PHE A 329 -5.81 -23.90 -7.76
N ARG A 330 -6.60 -24.22 -8.78
CA ARG A 330 -6.63 -23.46 -10.02
C ARG A 330 -7.10 -22.03 -9.81
N ASP A 331 -8.12 -21.84 -8.95
CA ASP A 331 -8.75 -20.57 -8.65
C ASP A 331 -9.32 -20.55 -7.20
N ALA A 332 -9.77 -19.38 -6.77
CA ALA A 332 -10.32 -19.18 -5.41
C ALA A 332 -11.61 -19.96 -5.18
N GLU A 333 -12.40 -20.20 -6.22
CA GLU A 333 -13.64 -20.98 -6.12
C GLU A 333 -13.36 -22.47 -5.84
N GLU A 334 -12.35 -23.05 -6.47
CA GLU A 334 -11.94 -24.44 -6.19
C GLU A 334 -11.45 -24.58 -4.74
N LEU A 335 -10.66 -23.61 -4.23
CA LEU A 335 -10.26 -23.60 -2.82
C LEU A 335 -11.47 -23.42 -1.91
N ARG A 336 -12.42 -22.53 -2.22
CA ARG A 336 -13.64 -22.33 -1.46
C ARG A 336 -14.44 -23.62 -1.30
N LEU A 337 -14.67 -24.33 -2.41
CA LEU A 337 -15.40 -25.61 -2.41
C LEU A 337 -14.65 -26.70 -1.63
N TYR A 338 -13.32 -26.68 -1.64
CA TYR A 338 -12.51 -27.57 -0.82
C TYR A 338 -12.70 -27.27 0.69
N LEU A 339 -12.63 -26.01 1.08
CA LEU A 339 -12.79 -25.58 2.48
C LEU A 339 -14.17 -25.89 3.04
N GLN A 340 -15.24 -25.82 2.23
CA GLN A 340 -16.58 -26.25 2.64
C GLN A 340 -16.64 -27.72 3.08
N ARG A 341 -15.83 -28.57 2.46
CA ARG A 341 -15.78 -30.01 2.77
C ARG A 341 -14.71 -30.35 3.80
N ASN A 342 -13.73 -29.50 3.96
CA ASN A 342 -12.57 -29.67 4.82
C ASN A 342 -12.32 -28.39 5.62
N PRO A 343 -13.20 -28.07 6.59
CA PRO A 343 -13.10 -26.83 7.37
C PRO A 343 -11.82 -26.81 8.20
N ILE A 344 -11.18 -25.65 8.24
CA ILE A 344 -10.05 -25.36 9.12
C ILE A 344 -10.62 -24.63 10.34
N GLU A 345 -10.22 -25.07 11.52
CA GLU A 345 -10.70 -24.52 12.79
C GLU A 345 -9.55 -24.25 13.75
N ARG A 346 -9.73 -23.26 14.63
CA ARG A 346 -8.81 -22.88 15.70
C ARG A 346 -7.41 -22.49 15.16
N ALA A 347 -7.40 -21.92 13.97
CA ALA A 347 -6.18 -21.52 13.29
C ALA A 347 -6.08 -20.00 13.14
N GLU A 348 -4.86 -19.53 13.02
CA GLU A 348 -4.53 -18.23 12.46
C GLU A 348 -4.25 -18.41 10.98
N ILE A 349 -4.91 -17.62 10.13
CA ILE A 349 -4.87 -17.80 8.68
C ILE A 349 -4.46 -16.51 7.99
N LEU A 350 -3.38 -16.53 7.19
CA LEU A 350 -3.02 -15.46 6.29
C LEU A 350 -3.66 -15.71 4.91
N VAL A 351 -4.45 -14.76 4.43
CA VAL A 351 -5.02 -14.79 3.07
C VAL A 351 -4.39 -13.65 2.27
N LYS A 352 -3.51 -13.98 1.31
CA LYS A 352 -2.78 -12.97 0.52
C LYS A 352 -2.64 -13.37 -0.94
N GLY A 353 -2.97 -12.42 -1.84
CA GLY A 353 -2.87 -12.61 -3.30
C GLY A 353 -3.14 -11.31 -4.05
N SER A 354 -2.95 -11.34 -5.37
CA SER A 354 -3.40 -10.24 -6.24
C SER A 354 -4.92 -10.21 -6.31
N HIS A 355 -5.51 -9.02 -6.38
CA HIS A 355 -6.96 -8.80 -6.40
C HIS A 355 -7.70 -9.67 -7.43
N GLY A 356 -7.14 -9.81 -8.62
CA GLY A 356 -7.76 -10.60 -9.68
C GLY A 356 -7.75 -12.11 -9.46
N VAL A 357 -7.20 -12.61 -8.34
CA VAL A 357 -7.33 -14.02 -7.92
C VAL A 357 -8.66 -14.25 -7.19
N GLY A 358 -9.21 -13.20 -6.56
CA GLY A 358 -10.50 -13.26 -5.88
C GLY A 358 -10.47 -14.02 -4.56
N LEU A 359 -9.33 -14.00 -3.84
CA LEU A 359 -9.21 -14.73 -2.56
C LEU A 359 -10.17 -14.26 -1.48
N GLU A 360 -10.78 -13.10 -1.61
CA GLU A 360 -11.88 -12.65 -0.71
C GLU A 360 -13.05 -13.63 -0.66
N LEU A 361 -13.25 -14.43 -1.70
CA LEU A 361 -14.30 -15.47 -1.76
C LEU A 361 -14.14 -16.54 -0.66
N VAL A 362 -12.92 -16.83 -0.23
CA VAL A 362 -12.69 -17.87 0.79
C VAL A 362 -12.94 -17.37 2.22
N LEU A 363 -13.00 -16.05 2.44
CA LEU A 363 -13.17 -15.48 3.78
C LEU A 363 -14.49 -15.90 4.45
N GLY A 364 -15.53 -16.16 3.66
CA GLY A 364 -16.82 -16.63 4.16
C GLY A 364 -16.82 -18.07 4.65
N GLU A 365 -15.81 -18.86 4.33
CA GLU A 365 -15.69 -20.28 4.71
C GLU A 365 -14.76 -20.48 5.93
N LEU A 366 -14.17 -19.39 6.44
CA LEU A 366 -13.19 -19.38 7.54
C LEU A 366 -13.84 -18.92 8.86
#